data_231c0dd6299b9a521221824046d628de
#
_entry.id   231c0dd6299b9a521221824046d628de
#
_cell.length_a   1.000
_cell.length_b   1.000
_cell.length_c   1.000
_cell.angle_alpha   90.00
_cell.angle_beta   90.00
_cell.angle_gamma   90.00
#
_symmetry.space_group_name_H-M   'P 1'
#
loop_
_entity.id
_entity.type
_entity.pdbx_description
1 polymer ?
#
loop_
_entity_poly.entity_id
_entity_poly.type
_entity_poly.pdbx_seq_one_letter_code
_entity_poly.pdbx_strand_id
1 'polypeptide(L)'
;MKYLIKFFTLLTVIIFFSFNTYANDKIKIGLVVPLSGEFKNLGDSILNSVRLAINDIDDSKIVIIPKDSKNNPDDTFEVSQQLYKEGVKIIIGPIFKKNTIKLDALNNDLIFLSFTNKIDSTKKNIISAGVNSISQFNAIKKFQTLEEIERSYLFAPNNDILSEIKTGVKKSKIKLKDKFYYDQDPTLITKQIEDVTRYRIRKQNLLDEIKRVKNSSDSNKEKKIAQLEMLDTIGGINFDSVIIADFEESLKSVATSLIYTDIPPTRVKYITLNQWFDKSLINEYMIQPIYFPSVNYENYADYLRKYKENFDSNSNQIAFLSYDLTGLVYYLLFKNNFVLNKDIFYKKNSFKGKIGIFEIDKNIITHKLNFYVIDNKQIKKIF
;
A
#
# COMPACT_ATOMS: atom_id res chain seq x y z
N MET A 1 -41.92 -23.48 62.52
CA MET A 1 -40.48 -23.74 62.22
C MET A 1 -40.26 -24.34 60.83
N LYS A 2 -40.94 -25.39 60.39
CA LYS A 2 -40.76 -26.01 59.05
C LYS A 2 -41.05 -25.08 57.84
N TYR A 3 -41.99 -24.14 57.99
CA TYR A 3 -42.27 -23.18 56.88
C TYR A 3 -41.26 -22.04 56.79
N LEU A 4 -40.68 -21.65 57.91
CA LEU A 4 -39.62 -20.62 57.94
C LEU A 4 -38.32 -21.12 57.31
N ILE A 5 -38.00 -22.40 57.55
CA ILE A 5 -36.81 -23.06 56.94
C ILE A 5 -37.00 -23.19 55.44
N LYS A 6 -38.19 -23.57 54.92
CA LYS A 6 -38.50 -23.64 53.53
C LYS A 6 -38.47 -22.26 52.83
N PHE A 7 -38.93 -21.21 53.53
CA PHE A 7 -38.85 -19.85 53.00
C PHE A 7 -37.39 -19.35 52.92
N PHE A 8 -36.58 -19.65 53.92
CA PHE A 8 -35.14 -19.29 53.90
C PHE A 8 -34.35 -20.10 52.83
N THR A 9 -34.65 -21.38 52.65
CA THR A 9 -34.02 -22.19 51.58
C THR A 9 -34.46 -21.73 50.20
N LEU A 10 -35.71 -21.30 49.99
CA LEU A 10 -36.19 -20.74 48.74
C LEU A 10 -35.54 -19.39 48.44
N LEU A 11 -35.37 -18.54 49.48
CA LEU A 11 -34.70 -17.22 49.35
C LEU A 11 -33.22 -17.38 49.03
N THR A 12 -32.50 -18.35 49.62
CA THR A 12 -31.10 -18.64 49.28
C THR A 12 -30.93 -19.18 47.87
N VAL A 13 -31.83 -20.00 47.38
CA VAL A 13 -31.83 -20.51 45.99
C VAL A 13 -32.05 -19.35 45.00
N ILE A 14 -32.96 -18.42 45.27
CA ILE A 14 -33.20 -17.25 44.42
C ILE A 14 -31.98 -16.31 44.41
N ILE A 15 -31.28 -16.13 45.54
CA ILE A 15 -30.08 -15.35 45.62
C ILE A 15 -28.91 -16.01 44.84
N PHE A 16 -28.80 -17.34 44.85
CA PHE A 16 -27.77 -18.06 44.07
C PHE A 16 -28.04 -18.04 42.55
N PHE A 17 -29.30 -17.94 42.10
CA PHE A 17 -29.61 -17.80 40.68
C PHE A 17 -29.48 -16.34 40.16
N SER A 18 -29.33 -15.36 41.05
CA SER A 18 -29.14 -13.96 40.68
C SER A 18 -27.67 -13.61 40.34
N PHE A 19 -26.77 -14.56 40.49
CA PHE A 19 -25.37 -14.33 40.18
C PHE A 19 -25.03 -14.85 38.79
N ASN A 20 -24.62 -13.92 37.97
CA ASN A 20 -23.86 -14.11 36.74
C ASN A 20 -24.63 -14.42 35.47
N THR A 21 -25.55 -13.58 35.07
CA THR A 21 -25.49 -13.16 33.67
C THR A 21 -24.51 -11.97 33.58
N TYR A 22 -23.21 -12.23 33.64
CA TYR A 22 -22.28 -11.39 32.91
C TYR A 22 -22.69 -11.60 31.45
N ALA A 23 -23.55 -10.73 30.95
CA ALA A 23 -23.63 -10.51 29.52
C ALA A 23 -22.19 -10.20 29.11
N ASN A 24 -21.57 -11.14 28.44
CA ASN A 24 -20.23 -10.95 27.87
C ASN A 24 -20.46 -9.93 26.77
N ASP A 25 -20.48 -8.64 27.14
CA ASP A 25 -20.78 -7.54 26.23
C ASP A 25 -19.76 -7.61 25.10
N LYS A 26 -20.23 -8.06 23.94
CA LYS A 26 -19.40 -8.14 22.75
C LYS A 26 -18.88 -6.74 22.41
N ILE A 27 -17.59 -6.65 22.16
CA ILE A 27 -16.99 -5.40 21.69
C ILE A 27 -17.46 -5.14 20.26
N LYS A 28 -18.16 -4.04 20.08
CA LYS A 28 -18.68 -3.59 18.80
C LYS A 28 -17.60 -2.85 18.03
N ILE A 29 -17.30 -3.31 16.82
CA ILE A 29 -16.37 -2.68 15.88
C ILE A 29 -17.19 -2.22 14.67
N GLY A 30 -17.12 -0.95 14.33
CA GLY A 30 -17.75 -0.39 13.13
C GLY A 30 -16.96 -0.75 11.87
N LEU A 31 -17.66 -1.00 10.79
CA LEU A 31 -17.08 -1.07 9.44
C LEU A 31 -17.77 -0.03 8.57
N VAL A 32 -17.06 1.04 8.20
CA VAL A 32 -17.60 2.16 7.43
C VAL A 32 -16.97 2.16 6.04
N VAL A 33 -17.70 1.61 5.07
CA VAL A 33 -17.27 1.45 3.67
C VAL A 33 -18.44 1.71 2.73
N PRO A 34 -18.23 2.02 1.43
CA PRO A 34 -19.33 2.19 0.49
C PRO A 34 -20.00 0.84 0.19
N LEU A 35 -21.23 0.66 0.62
CA LEU A 35 -22.06 -0.53 0.36
C LEU A 35 -23.11 -0.28 -0.72
N SER A 36 -23.11 0.92 -1.31
CA SER A 36 -23.94 1.34 -2.42
C SER A 36 -23.18 2.24 -3.40
N GLY A 37 -23.77 2.52 -4.57
CA GLY A 37 -23.18 3.39 -5.59
C GLY A 37 -21.99 2.77 -6.33
N GLU A 38 -21.18 3.62 -6.96
CA GLU A 38 -20.06 3.26 -7.83
C GLU A 38 -19.04 2.32 -7.16
N PHE A 39 -18.75 2.55 -5.88
CA PHE A 39 -17.73 1.79 -5.13
C PHE A 39 -18.31 0.61 -4.33
N LYS A 40 -19.56 0.20 -4.61
CA LYS A 40 -20.21 -0.91 -3.91
C LYS A 40 -19.38 -2.19 -3.96
N ASN A 41 -18.87 -2.56 -5.12
CA ASN A 41 -18.07 -3.79 -5.30
C ASN A 41 -16.81 -3.80 -4.43
N LEU A 42 -16.17 -2.63 -4.25
CA LEU A 42 -15.04 -2.47 -3.35
C LEU A 42 -15.47 -2.63 -1.87
N GLY A 43 -16.56 -2.00 -1.49
CA GLY A 43 -17.11 -2.10 -0.14
C GLY A 43 -17.56 -3.52 0.21
N ASP A 44 -18.25 -4.20 -0.69
CA ASP A 44 -18.65 -5.61 -0.53
C ASP A 44 -17.41 -6.51 -0.39
N SER A 45 -16.37 -6.26 -1.18
CA SER A 45 -15.11 -7.00 -1.11
C SER A 45 -14.46 -6.88 0.27
N ILE A 46 -14.45 -5.66 0.83
CA ILE A 46 -13.92 -5.38 2.17
C ILE A 46 -14.79 -6.04 3.24
N LEU A 47 -16.12 -5.92 3.14
CA LEU A 47 -17.04 -6.54 4.10
C LEU A 47 -16.86 -8.06 4.13
N ASN A 48 -16.76 -8.71 2.98
CA ASN A 48 -16.53 -10.14 2.89
C ASN A 48 -15.18 -10.54 3.46
N SER A 49 -14.15 -9.76 3.23
CA SER A 49 -12.82 -9.98 3.80
C SER A 49 -12.80 -9.87 5.33
N VAL A 50 -13.53 -8.89 5.88
CA VAL A 50 -13.71 -8.74 7.33
C VAL A 50 -14.48 -9.96 7.90
N ARG A 51 -15.54 -10.44 7.22
CA ARG A 51 -16.25 -11.66 7.61
C ARG A 51 -15.34 -12.89 7.63
N LEU A 52 -14.49 -13.02 6.61
CA LEU A 52 -13.50 -14.08 6.53
C LEU A 52 -12.51 -14.03 7.71
N ALA A 53 -12.03 -12.83 8.06
CA ALA A 53 -11.16 -12.64 9.21
C ALA A 53 -11.83 -12.99 10.54
N ILE A 54 -13.09 -12.58 10.73
CA ILE A 54 -13.87 -12.93 11.93
C ILE A 54 -14.09 -14.43 12.03
N ASN A 55 -14.42 -15.10 10.92
CA ASN A 55 -14.55 -16.55 10.89
C ASN A 55 -13.25 -17.26 11.27
N ASP A 56 -12.11 -16.76 10.81
CA ASP A 56 -10.80 -17.34 11.15
C ASP A 56 -10.34 -17.04 12.58
N ILE A 57 -10.78 -15.93 13.16
CA ILE A 57 -10.53 -15.59 14.57
C ILE A 57 -11.32 -16.51 15.50
N ASP A 58 -12.54 -16.88 15.11
CA ASP A 58 -13.44 -17.79 15.83
C ASP A 58 -13.62 -17.42 17.33
N ASP A 59 -13.77 -16.11 17.60
CA ASP A 59 -14.01 -15.58 18.95
C ASP A 59 -15.28 -14.72 18.98
N SER A 60 -16.24 -15.11 19.80
CA SER A 60 -17.52 -14.42 19.93
C SER A 60 -17.46 -13.08 20.68
N LYS A 61 -16.30 -12.70 21.21
CA LYS A 61 -16.12 -11.45 21.99
C LYS A 61 -16.19 -10.17 21.15
N ILE A 62 -16.03 -10.27 19.83
CA ILE A 62 -16.15 -9.13 18.93
C ILE A 62 -17.30 -9.30 17.95
N VAL A 63 -17.89 -8.18 17.55
CA VAL A 63 -18.94 -8.13 16.51
C VAL A 63 -18.71 -6.95 15.58
N ILE A 64 -18.85 -7.18 14.28
CA ILE A 64 -18.71 -6.14 13.26
C ILE A 64 -20.08 -5.57 12.92
N ILE A 65 -20.17 -4.24 12.92
CA ILE A 65 -21.37 -3.50 12.55
C ILE A 65 -21.08 -2.72 11.27
N PRO A 66 -21.51 -3.21 10.08
CA PRO A 66 -21.31 -2.52 8.83
C PRO A 66 -22.27 -1.34 8.67
N LYS A 67 -21.79 -0.23 8.12
CA LYS A 67 -22.56 0.95 7.73
C LYS A 67 -22.10 1.43 6.37
N ASP A 68 -23.04 1.88 5.56
CA ASP A 68 -22.79 2.40 4.22
C ASP A 68 -22.32 3.86 4.27
N SER A 69 -21.09 4.12 3.83
CA SER A 69 -20.54 5.47 3.71
C SER A 69 -20.96 6.17 2.41
N LYS A 70 -21.55 5.46 1.45
CA LYS A 70 -21.88 5.92 0.08
C LYS A 70 -20.71 6.65 -0.62
N ASN A 71 -19.49 6.47 -0.13
CA ASN A 71 -18.30 7.22 -0.54
C ASN A 71 -18.45 8.75 -0.44
N ASN A 72 -19.22 9.21 0.52
CA ASN A 72 -19.52 10.62 0.77
C ASN A 72 -19.03 11.05 2.16
N PRO A 73 -18.40 12.24 2.33
CA PRO A 73 -17.91 12.71 3.63
C PRO A 73 -19.02 12.94 4.66
N ASP A 74 -20.20 13.40 4.25
CA ASP A 74 -21.33 13.67 5.15
C ASP A 74 -21.97 12.37 5.63
N ASP A 75 -22.28 11.44 4.72
CA ASP A 75 -22.78 10.12 5.08
C ASP A 75 -21.78 9.38 5.98
N THR A 76 -20.47 9.46 5.67
CA THR A 76 -19.42 8.85 6.49
C THR A 76 -19.43 9.42 7.92
N PHE A 77 -19.60 10.73 8.07
CA PHE A 77 -19.71 11.39 9.38
C PHE A 77 -20.95 10.93 10.13
N GLU A 78 -22.12 10.97 9.50
CA GLU A 78 -23.41 10.61 10.12
C GLU A 78 -23.43 9.16 10.60
N VAL A 79 -23.02 8.19 9.75
CA VAL A 79 -23.01 6.78 10.15
C VAL A 79 -21.97 6.50 11.24
N SER A 80 -20.84 7.23 11.24
CA SER A 80 -19.84 7.12 12.31
C SER A 80 -20.37 7.65 13.64
N GLN A 81 -21.14 8.76 13.61
CA GLN A 81 -21.81 9.30 14.78
C GLN A 81 -22.90 8.34 15.32
N GLN A 82 -23.65 7.70 14.42
CA GLN A 82 -24.63 6.67 14.81
C GLN A 82 -23.95 5.50 15.52
N LEU A 83 -22.87 4.95 14.92
CA LEU A 83 -22.06 3.90 15.52
C LEU A 83 -21.54 4.27 16.91
N TYR A 84 -21.09 5.51 17.07
CA TYR A 84 -20.63 6.00 18.37
C TYR A 84 -21.76 5.98 19.44
N LYS A 85 -22.97 6.40 19.06
CA LYS A 85 -24.17 6.34 19.94
C LYS A 85 -24.55 4.89 20.28
N GLU A 86 -24.28 3.93 19.37
CA GLU A 86 -24.48 2.50 19.57
C GLU A 86 -23.38 1.86 20.46
N GLY A 87 -22.41 2.66 20.97
CA GLY A 87 -21.32 2.22 21.84
C GLY A 87 -20.05 1.76 21.10
N VAL A 88 -19.98 1.95 19.77
CA VAL A 88 -18.77 1.66 19.00
C VAL A 88 -17.67 2.67 19.32
N LYS A 89 -16.44 2.21 19.53
CA LYS A 89 -15.26 3.03 19.77
C LYS A 89 -14.15 2.83 18.74
N ILE A 90 -14.25 1.79 17.92
CA ILE A 90 -13.29 1.46 16.88
C ILE A 90 -14.03 1.31 15.56
N ILE A 91 -13.59 1.99 14.54
CA ILE A 91 -14.13 1.89 13.17
C ILE A 91 -13.01 1.49 12.21
N ILE A 92 -13.21 0.43 11.46
CA ILE A 92 -12.40 0.07 10.29
C ILE A 92 -12.98 0.83 9.09
N GLY A 93 -12.18 1.66 8.46
CA GLY A 93 -12.61 2.61 7.43
C GLY A 93 -12.39 4.07 7.85
N PRO A 94 -12.75 5.02 6.99
CA PRO A 94 -13.18 4.88 5.60
C PRO A 94 -12.03 4.52 4.64
N ILE A 95 -12.36 4.31 3.34
CA ILE A 95 -11.37 3.94 2.34
C ILE A 95 -10.59 5.17 1.85
N PHE A 96 -11.28 6.19 1.40
CA PHE A 96 -10.69 7.34 0.73
C PHE A 96 -10.43 8.51 1.67
N LYS A 97 -9.32 9.21 1.46
CA LYS A 97 -8.94 10.39 2.27
C LYS A 97 -10.03 11.45 2.33
N LYS A 98 -10.75 11.71 1.22
CA LYS A 98 -11.84 12.70 1.20
C LYS A 98 -12.89 12.45 2.29
N ASN A 99 -13.16 11.18 2.60
CA ASN A 99 -14.16 10.78 3.59
C ASN A 99 -13.65 10.92 5.03
N THR A 100 -12.36 11.24 5.25
CA THR A 100 -11.81 11.49 6.59
C THR A 100 -11.89 12.96 7.01
N ILE A 101 -12.31 13.87 6.10
CA ILE A 101 -12.18 15.32 6.29
C ILE A 101 -12.96 15.81 7.53
N LYS A 102 -14.18 15.30 7.74
CA LYS A 102 -15.06 15.72 8.82
C LYS A 102 -14.94 14.90 10.12
N LEU A 103 -14.19 13.79 10.10
CA LEU A 103 -14.17 12.82 11.21
C LEU A 103 -13.46 13.33 12.47
N ASP A 104 -12.60 14.33 12.35
CA ASP A 104 -11.95 14.99 13.49
C ASP A 104 -12.91 15.87 14.34
N ALA A 105 -14.09 16.19 13.82
CA ALA A 105 -15.17 16.82 14.59
C ALA A 105 -15.92 15.83 15.48
N LEU A 106 -15.72 14.52 15.30
CA LEU A 106 -16.30 13.50 16.17
C LEU A 106 -15.50 13.37 17.47
N ASN A 107 -16.11 12.67 18.44
CA ASN A 107 -15.49 12.44 19.73
C ASN A 107 -14.10 11.78 19.59
N ASN A 108 -13.10 12.33 20.30
CA ASN A 108 -11.73 11.84 20.29
C ASN A 108 -11.56 10.39 20.83
N ASP A 109 -12.61 9.82 21.44
CA ASP A 109 -12.60 8.42 21.87
C ASP A 109 -12.91 7.45 20.75
N LEU A 110 -13.39 7.93 19.60
CA LEU A 110 -13.67 7.14 18.42
C LEU A 110 -12.42 7.08 17.55
N ILE A 111 -11.92 5.88 17.32
CA ILE A 111 -10.70 5.63 16.54
C ILE A 111 -11.07 5.07 15.17
N PHE A 112 -10.47 5.62 14.15
CA PHE A 112 -10.62 5.17 12.76
C PHE A 112 -9.33 4.51 12.27
N LEU A 113 -9.43 3.28 11.81
CA LEU A 113 -8.39 2.58 11.04
C LEU A 113 -8.72 2.74 9.56
N SER A 114 -8.28 3.83 8.96
CA SER A 114 -8.60 4.17 7.57
C SER A 114 -7.69 3.42 6.59
N PHE A 115 -8.26 2.94 5.49
CA PHE A 115 -7.50 2.30 4.40
C PHE A 115 -6.67 3.30 3.58
N THR A 116 -6.77 4.59 3.86
CA THR A 116 -5.98 5.59 3.12
C THR A 116 -4.49 5.33 3.27
N ASN A 117 -3.76 5.44 2.17
CA ASN A 117 -2.30 5.46 2.16
C ASN A 117 -1.72 6.86 2.38
N LYS A 118 -2.57 7.91 2.39
CA LYS A 118 -2.17 9.30 2.62
C LYS A 118 -2.11 9.56 4.12
N ILE A 119 -0.92 9.98 4.58
CA ILE A 119 -0.65 10.23 6.00
C ILE A 119 -1.08 11.66 6.34
N ASP A 120 -1.97 11.79 7.31
CA ASP A 120 -2.34 13.07 7.91
C ASP A 120 -2.03 13.07 9.41
N SER A 121 -0.87 13.61 9.77
CA SER A 121 -0.40 13.65 11.15
C SER A 121 -1.17 14.66 12.04
N THR A 122 -2.02 15.49 11.47
CA THR A 122 -2.80 16.49 12.22
C THR A 122 -4.02 15.86 12.89
N LYS A 123 -4.53 14.77 12.34
CA LYS A 123 -5.74 14.07 12.82
C LYS A 123 -5.37 12.99 13.83
N LYS A 124 -5.66 13.24 15.11
CA LYS A 124 -5.24 12.34 16.21
C LYS A 124 -6.04 11.04 16.30
N ASN A 125 -7.29 11.04 15.88
CA ASN A 125 -8.19 9.88 15.97
C ASN A 125 -8.25 9.04 14.69
N ILE A 126 -7.51 9.41 13.64
CA ILE A 126 -7.47 8.70 12.37
C ILE A 126 -6.08 8.09 12.18
N ILE A 127 -6.04 6.77 12.08
CA ILE A 127 -4.83 6.00 11.82
C ILE A 127 -4.85 5.58 10.35
N SER A 128 -3.87 6.07 9.58
CA SER A 128 -3.68 5.68 8.18
C SER A 128 -3.03 4.30 8.12
N ALA A 129 -3.79 3.31 7.65
CA ALA A 129 -3.38 1.91 7.63
C ALA A 129 -3.06 1.37 6.24
N GLY A 130 -3.27 2.15 5.17
CA GLY A 130 -2.92 1.76 3.81
C GLY A 130 -1.42 1.60 3.59
N VAL A 131 -1.04 0.90 2.53
CA VAL A 131 0.36 0.75 2.12
C VAL A 131 0.88 2.11 1.64
N ASN A 132 1.51 2.85 2.55
CA ASN A 132 1.94 4.22 2.31
C ASN A 132 3.33 4.32 1.66
N SER A 133 3.67 5.50 1.20
CA SER A 133 4.94 5.79 0.54
C SER A 133 6.17 5.54 1.44
N ILE A 134 6.05 5.74 2.76
CA ILE A 134 7.17 5.44 3.69
C ILE A 134 7.53 3.96 3.64
N SER A 135 6.51 3.09 3.72
CA SER A 135 6.69 1.64 3.65
C SER A 135 7.37 1.20 2.36
N GLN A 136 6.93 1.78 1.25
CA GLN A 136 7.44 1.49 -0.08
C GLN A 136 8.89 1.94 -0.25
N PHE A 137 9.21 3.19 0.09
CA PHE A 137 10.57 3.70 0.01
C PHE A 137 11.54 3.05 1.02
N ASN A 138 11.05 2.57 2.17
CA ASN A 138 11.87 1.76 3.08
C ASN A 138 12.28 0.43 2.44
N ALA A 139 11.38 -0.25 1.73
CA ALA A 139 11.69 -1.47 1.02
C ALA A 139 12.63 -1.23 -0.18
N ILE A 140 12.40 -0.14 -0.95
CA ILE A 140 13.29 0.26 -2.05
C ILE A 140 14.70 0.58 -1.52
N LYS A 141 14.81 1.31 -0.40
CA LYS A 141 16.09 1.58 0.25
C LYS A 141 16.83 0.32 0.67
N LYS A 142 16.11 -0.68 1.22
CA LYS A 142 16.70 -1.98 1.54
C LYS A 142 17.22 -2.68 0.29
N PHE A 143 16.45 -2.66 -0.80
CA PHE A 143 16.86 -3.20 -2.10
C PHE A 143 18.11 -2.51 -2.63
N GLN A 144 18.17 -1.16 -2.61
CA GLN A 144 19.36 -0.41 -3.00
C GLN A 144 20.60 -0.84 -2.23
N THR A 145 20.45 -1.08 -0.91
CA THR A 145 21.57 -1.54 -0.07
C THR A 145 22.02 -2.95 -0.44
N LEU A 146 21.08 -3.87 -0.73
CA LEU A 146 21.40 -5.25 -1.09
C LEU A 146 22.05 -5.39 -2.47
N GLU A 147 21.68 -4.52 -3.40
CA GLU A 147 22.18 -4.52 -4.79
C GLU A 147 23.30 -3.49 -5.03
N GLU A 148 23.81 -2.88 -3.95
CA GLU A 148 24.89 -1.87 -4.00
C GLU A 148 24.60 -0.71 -4.97
N ILE A 149 23.32 -0.29 -5.07
CA ILE A 149 22.88 0.80 -5.95
C ILE A 149 23.20 2.15 -5.28
N GLU A 150 24.07 2.90 -5.88
CA GLU A 150 24.51 4.20 -5.33
C GLU A 150 23.76 5.39 -5.92
N ARG A 151 23.40 5.32 -7.21
CA ARG A 151 22.88 6.45 -7.99
C ARG A 151 21.49 6.14 -8.54
N SER A 152 20.47 6.44 -7.76
CA SER A 152 19.07 6.31 -8.19
C SER A 152 18.47 7.65 -8.57
N TYR A 153 17.82 7.72 -9.72
CA TYR A 153 16.96 8.84 -10.12
C TYR A 153 15.50 8.53 -9.78
N LEU A 154 14.81 9.50 -9.20
CA LEU A 154 13.37 9.42 -8.96
C LEU A 154 12.62 10.14 -10.07
N PHE A 155 11.76 9.43 -10.78
CA PHE A 155 10.78 9.98 -11.70
C PHE A 155 9.40 9.93 -11.04
N ALA A 156 8.76 11.08 -10.88
CA ALA A 156 7.44 11.16 -10.26
C ALA A 156 6.54 12.15 -11.00
N PRO A 157 5.23 11.85 -11.12
CA PRO A 157 4.30 12.77 -11.77
C PRO A 157 4.08 14.02 -10.92
N ASN A 158 3.91 15.16 -11.57
CA ASN A 158 3.57 16.42 -10.93
C ASN A 158 2.04 16.55 -10.76
N ASN A 159 1.48 15.72 -9.90
CA ASN A 159 0.04 15.65 -9.62
C ASN A 159 -0.21 15.46 -8.11
N ASP A 160 -1.43 15.07 -7.73
CA ASP A 160 -1.89 14.92 -6.34
C ASP A 160 -1.10 13.91 -5.50
N ILE A 161 -0.43 12.93 -6.13
CA ILE A 161 0.37 11.95 -5.39
C ILE A 161 1.78 12.45 -5.05
N LEU A 162 2.24 13.53 -5.68
CA LEU A 162 3.60 14.04 -5.49
C LEU A 162 3.91 14.40 -4.04
N SER A 163 2.95 14.94 -3.31
CA SER A 163 3.11 15.28 -1.90
C SER A 163 3.42 14.04 -1.04
N GLU A 164 2.76 12.92 -1.33
CA GLU A 164 2.96 11.65 -0.63
C GLU A 164 4.32 11.02 -1.00
N ILE A 165 4.70 11.10 -2.27
CA ILE A 165 6.02 10.65 -2.73
C ILE A 165 7.13 11.42 -2.01
N LYS A 166 7.04 12.76 -1.95
CA LYS A 166 7.98 13.60 -1.22
C LYS A 166 8.06 13.25 0.27
N THR A 167 6.90 12.96 0.88
CA THR A 167 6.81 12.54 2.28
C THR A 167 7.51 11.19 2.48
N GLY A 168 7.26 10.21 1.61
CA GLY A 168 7.91 8.91 1.62
C GLY A 168 9.42 8.99 1.51
N VAL A 169 9.92 9.75 0.54
CA VAL A 169 11.36 10.01 0.35
C VAL A 169 11.98 10.62 1.60
N LYS A 170 11.35 11.68 2.15
CA LYS A 170 11.85 12.38 3.34
C LYS A 170 11.89 11.47 4.58
N LYS A 171 10.81 10.74 4.84
CA LYS A 171 10.66 9.92 6.06
C LYS A 171 11.49 8.63 6.00
N SER A 172 11.61 7.98 4.84
CA SER A 172 12.45 6.79 4.65
C SER A 172 13.94 7.11 4.67
N LYS A 173 14.31 8.37 4.43
CA LYS A 173 15.70 8.80 4.25
C LYS A 173 16.43 8.01 3.15
N ILE A 174 15.71 7.66 2.08
CA ILE A 174 16.29 7.01 0.91
C ILE A 174 17.28 7.97 0.23
N LYS A 175 18.42 7.44 -0.20
CA LYS A 175 19.41 8.23 -0.95
C LYS A 175 19.02 8.25 -2.42
N LEU A 176 18.88 9.45 -2.98
CA LEU A 176 18.59 9.67 -4.38
C LEU A 176 19.67 10.59 -4.96
N LYS A 177 20.16 10.27 -6.15
CA LYS A 177 21.10 11.12 -6.89
C LYS A 177 20.40 12.38 -7.39
N ASP A 178 19.19 12.21 -7.94
CA ASP A 178 18.37 13.30 -8.44
C ASP A 178 16.88 12.95 -8.45
N LYS A 179 16.04 13.95 -8.67
CA LYS A 179 14.57 13.84 -8.68
C LYS A 179 14.04 14.63 -9.85
N PHE A 180 13.27 13.97 -10.68
CA PHE A 180 12.60 14.58 -11.81
C PHE A 180 11.08 14.48 -11.67
N TYR A 181 10.41 15.62 -11.75
CA TYR A 181 8.96 15.72 -11.66
C TYR A 181 8.42 16.08 -13.04
N TYR A 182 7.65 15.17 -13.64
CA TYR A 182 7.18 15.30 -15.01
C TYR A 182 5.68 15.60 -15.09
N ASP A 183 5.29 16.22 -16.19
CA ASP A 183 3.90 16.35 -16.59
C ASP A 183 3.42 15.03 -17.20
N GLN A 184 2.25 14.53 -16.75
CA GLN A 184 1.69 13.27 -17.24
C GLN A 184 1.05 13.36 -18.63
N ASP A 185 1.07 14.52 -19.30
CA ASP A 185 0.62 14.61 -20.68
C ASP A 185 1.45 13.65 -21.55
N PRO A 186 0.83 12.61 -22.17
CA PRO A 186 1.56 11.63 -22.96
C PRO A 186 2.38 12.23 -24.11
N THR A 187 1.94 13.40 -24.61
CA THR A 187 2.65 14.10 -25.72
C THR A 187 3.96 14.75 -25.26
N LEU A 188 4.10 15.00 -23.95
CA LEU A 188 5.25 15.68 -23.35
C LEU A 188 6.24 14.71 -22.69
N ILE A 189 5.79 13.55 -22.24
CA ILE A 189 6.60 12.62 -21.43
C ILE A 189 7.91 12.28 -22.14
N THR A 190 7.88 11.84 -23.39
CA THR A 190 9.08 11.42 -24.13
C THR A 190 10.09 12.56 -24.24
N LYS A 191 9.64 13.77 -24.56
CA LYS A 191 10.52 14.95 -24.64
C LYS A 191 11.19 15.28 -23.30
N GLN A 192 10.41 15.23 -22.21
CA GLN A 192 10.91 15.46 -20.86
C GLN A 192 11.96 14.40 -20.47
N ILE A 193 11.75 13.12 -20.84
CA ILE A 193 12.73 12.05 -20.60
C ILE A 193 13.98 12.23 -21.48
N GLU A 194 13.85 12.65 -22.76
CA GLU A 194 15.01 13.01 -23.60
C GLU A 194 15.90 14.05 -22.93
N ASP A 195 15.29 15.10 -22.35
CA ASP A 195 16.04 16.21 -21.74
C ASP A 195 16.80 15.74 -20.48
N VAL A 196 16.12 14.99 -19.58
CA VAL A 196 16.73 14.45 -18.34
C VAL A 196 17.83 13.44 -18.63
N THR A 197 17.66 12.61 -19.64
CA THR A 197 18.63 11.59 -20.05
C THR A 197 19.73 12.11 -20.95
N ARG A 198 19.65 13.38 -21.34
CA ARG A 198 20.55 14.01 -22.32
C ARG A 198 20.64 13.24 -23.64
N TYR A 199 19.52 12.64 -24.07
CA TYR A 199 19.50 11.76 -25.22
C TYR A 199 20.06 12.42 -26.49
N ARG A 200 19.63 13.66 -26.78
CA ARG A 200 20.09 14.39 -27.96
C ARG A 200 21.58 14.62 -27.95
N ILE A 201 22.18 14.96 -26.80
CA ILE A 201 23.63 15.16 -26.65
C ILE A 201 24.35 13.83 -26.89
N ARG A 202 23.88 12.73 -26.29
CA ARG A 202 24.50 11.41 -26.46
C ARG A 202 24.39 10.92 -27.90
N LYS A 203 23.30 11.21 -28.59
CA LYS A 203 23.13 10.93 -30.01
C LYS A 203 24.07 11.78 -30.89
N GLN A 204 24.20 13.07 -30.59
CA GLN A 204 25.15 13.94 -31.30
C GLN A 204 26.60 13.47 -31.11
N ASN A 205 26.97 13.09 -29.87
CA ASN A 205 28.30 12.53 -29.60
C ASN A 205 28.61 11.30 -30.47
N LEU A 206 27.61 10.41 -30.70
CA LEU A 206 27.78 9.27 -31.59
C LEU A 206 28.06 9.70 -33.03
N LEU A 207 27.29 10.66 -33.55
CA LEU A 207 27.48 11.16 -34.91
C LEU A 207 28.87 11.84 -35.07
N ASP A 208 29.30 12.60 -34.07
CA ASP A 208 30.60 13.25 -34.08
C ASP A 208 31.75 12.24 -34.00
N GLU A 209 31.58 11.16 -33.22
CA GLU A 209 32.58 10.09 -33.14
C GLU A 209 32.66 9.29 -34.44
N ILE A 210 31.54 8.96 -35.10
CA ILE A 210 31.53 8.33 -36.42
C ILE A 210 32.28 9.22 -37.43
N LYS A 211 32.00 10.53 -37.42
CA LYS A 211 32.69 11.49 -38.29
C LYS A 211 34.18 11.54 -38.01
N ARG A 212 34.58 11.54 -36.73
CA ARG A 212 36.00 11.55 -36.30
C ARG A 212 36.72 10.30 -36.81
N VAL A 213 36.10 9.10 -36.66
CA VAL A 213 36.69 7.84 -37.11
C VAL A 213 36.76 7.77 -38.63
N LYS A 214 35.76 8.27 -39.36
CA LYS A 214 35.75 8.35 -40.84
C LYS A 214 36.94 9.16 -41.36
N ASN A 215 37.30 10.23 -40.67
CA ASN A 215 38.39 11.14 -41.06
C ASN A 215 39.77 10.70 -40.52
N SER A 216 39.85 9.61 -39.76
CA SER A 216 41.11 9.11 -39.21
C SER A 216 41.87 8.27 -40.20
N SER A 217 43.19 8.16 -39.99
CA SER A 217 44.10 7.26 -40.74
C SER A 217 44.16 5.84 -40.17
N ASP A 218 43.22 5.47 -39.27
CA ASP A 218 43.20 4.18 -38.59
C ASP A 218 42.91 3.05 -39.60
N SER A 219 43.77 2.03 -39.65
CA SER A 219 43.62 0.88 -40.51
C SER A 219 42.36 0.04 -40.23
N ASN A 220 41.80 0.15 -39.02
CA ASN A 220 40.58 -0.56 -38.59
C ASN A 220 39.33 0.34 -38.63
N LYS A 221 39.37 1.49 -39.32
CA LYS A 221 38.28 2.47 -39.29
C LYS A 221 36.93 1.90 -39.73
N GLU A 222 36.87 1.07 -40.75
CA GLU A 222 35.63 0.47 -41.27
C GLU A 222 34.95 -0.41 -40.20
N LYS A 223 35.74 -1.24 -39.52
CA LYS A 223 35.23 -2.08 -38.43
C LYS A 223 34.70 -1.23 -37.26
N LYS A 224 35.41 -0.14 -36.88
CA LYS A 224 34.99 0.77 -35.83
C LYS A 224 33.72 1.51 -36.21
N ILE A 225 33.60 1.99 -37.44
CA ILE A 225 32.38 2.62 -37.95
C ILE A 225 31.20 1.65 -37.88
N ALA A 226 31.35 0.42 -38.36
CA ALA A 226 30.28 -0.59 -38.29
C ALA A 226 29.85 -0.87 -36.85
N GLN A 227 30.78 -0.88 -35.89
CA GLN A 227 30.45 -1.02 -34.47
C GLN A 227 29.68 0.18 -33.92
N LEU A 228 30.07 1.40 -34.27
CA LEU A 228 29.40 2.63 -33.84
C LEU A 228 27.98 2.76 -34.43
N GLU A 229 27.82 2.36 -35.70
CA GLU A 229 26.51 2.40 -36.39
C GLU A 229 25.50 1.41 -35.83
N MET A 230 25.93 0.43 -35.01
CA MET A 230 25.03 -0.46 -34.24
C MET A 230 24.50 0.17 -32.94
N LEU A 231 25.01 1.34 -32.54
CA LEU A 231 24.63 2.01 -31.30
C LEU A 231 23.58 3.08 -31.59
N ASP A 232 22.67 3.31 -30.63
CA ASP A 232 21.73 4.43 -30.68
C ASP A 232 22.34 5.71 -30.12
N THR A 233 23.18 5.59 -29.11
CA THR A 233 23.89 6.71 -28.47
C THR A 233 25.24 6.28 -27.94
N ILE A 234 26.15 7.27 -27.75
CA ILE A 234 27.35 7.06 -26.94
C ILE A 234 27.44 8.05 -25.79
N GLY A 235 28.17 7.67 -24.75
CA GLY A 235 28.33 8.43 -23.52
C GLY A 235 27.64 7.81 -22.34
N GLY A 236 28.15 8.10 -21.16
CA GLY A 236 27.67 7.56 -19.91
C GLY A 236 26.34 8.18 -19.46
N ILE A 237 25.52 7.37 -18.83
CA ILE A 237 24.43 7.84 -17.97
C ILE A 237 24.95 7.94 -16.53
N ASN A 238 24.40 8.88 -15.76
CA ASN A 238 24.91 9.18 -14.42
C ASN A 238 24.05 8.54 -13.31
N PHE A 239 23.42 7.40 -13.58
CA PHE A 239 22.59 6.66 -12.63
C PHE A 239 22.60 5.17 -12.93
N ASP A 240 22.39 4.38 -11.89
CA ASP A 240 22.40 2.91 -11.93
C ASP A 240 20.98 2.34 -11.88
N SER A 241 20.03 3.15 -11.41
CA SER A 241 18.62 2.79 -11.34
C SER A 241 17.71 4.00 -11.52
N VAL A 242 16.49 3.72 -11.94
CA VAL A 242 15.38 4.67 -11.96
C VAL A 242 14.26 4.16 -11.05
N ILE A 243 13.72 5.04 -10.24
CA ILE A 243 12.51 4.78 -9.43
C ILE A 243 11.37 5.52 -10.13
N ILE A 244 10.50 4.79 -10.79
CA ILE A 244 9.33 5.34 -11.49
C ILE A 244 8.14 5.29 -10.50
N ALA A 245 7.86 6.43 -9.87
CA ALA A 245 6.82 6.54 -8.85
C ALA A 245 5.46 6.84 -9.48
N ASP A 246 5.02 5.99 -10.38
CA ASP A 246 3.74 6.09 -11.11
C ASP A 246 3.07 4.72 -11.27
N PHE A 247 1.89 4.70 -11.90
CA PHE A 247 1.04 3.53 -12.03
C PHE A 247 0.47 3.43 -13.44
N GLU A 248 -0.02 2.24 -13.80
CA GLU A 248 -0.79 1.97 -15.02
C GLU A 248 -0.09 2.47 -16.30
N GLU A 249 -0.82 3.12 -17.21
CA GLU A 249 -0.32 3.56 -18.50
C GLU A 249 0.75 4.66 -18.39
N SER A 250 0.70 5.50 -17.37
CA SER A 250 1.71 6.54 -17.14
C SER A 250 3.08 5.93 -16.78
N LEU A 251 3.09 4.90 -15.93
CA LEU A 251 4.29 4.11 -15.64
C LEU A 251 4.89 3.51 -16.92
N LYS A 252 4.06 2.89 -17.77
CA LYS A 252 4.49 2.28 -19.02
C LYS A 252 5.05 3.32 -19.99
N SER A 253 4.42 4.49 -20.06
CA SER A 253 4.86 5.61 -20.91
C SER A 253 6.24 6.13 -20.50
N VAL A 254 6.51 6.28 -19.20
CA VAL A 254 7.84 6.65 -18.70
C VAL A 254 8.87 5.57 -19.01
N ALA A 255 8.54 4.31 -18.75
CA ALA A 255 9.45 3.18 -18.96
C ALA A 255 9.80 3.01 -20.45
N THR A 256 8.83 3.11 -21.35
CA THR A 256 9.06 3.04 -22.81
C THR A 256 9.84 4.24 -23.33
N SER A 257 9.62 5.44 -22.78
CA SER A 257 10.41 6.62 -23.13
C SER A 257 11.87 6.49 -22.68
N LEU A 258 12.14 5.83 -21.55
CA LEU A 258 13.51 5.48 -21.15
C LEU A 258 14.17 4.52 -22.12
N ILE A 259 13.45 3.49 -22.59
CA ILE A 259 13.95 2.56 -23.61
C ILE A 259 14.24 3.30 -24.91
N TYR A 260 13.31 4.15 -25.37
CA TYR A 260 13.49 4.98 -26.55
C TYR A 260 14.74 5.88 -26.46
N THR A 261 15.07 6.36 -25.27
CA THR A 261 16.28 7.16 -25.04
C THR A 261 17.54 6.34 -24.78
N ASP A 262 17.58 5.08 -25.21
CA ASP A 262 18.73 4.16 -25.05
C ASP A 262 19.10 3.93 -23.56
N ILE A 263 18.08 3.75 -22.72
CA ILE A 263 18.24 3.39 -21.30
C ILE A 263 17.31 2.21 -20.97
N PRO A 264 17.54 1.04 -21.56
CA PRO A 264 16.69 -0.14 -21.32
C PRO A 264 16.90 -0.72 -19.91
N PRO A 265 15.95 -1.57 -19.43
CA PRO A 265 16.06 -2.18 -18.10
C PRO A 265 17.24 -3.14 -17.94
N THR A 266 17.89 -3.53 -19.04
CA THR A 266 19.15 -4.26 -19.05
C THR A 266 20.36 -3.39 -18.72
N ARG A 267 20.25 -2.07 -18.88
CA ARG A 267 21.30 -1.12 -18.62
C ARG A 267 21.20 -0.45 -17.24
N VAL A 268 19.96 -0.20 -16.77
CA VAL A 268 19.65 0.35 -15.45
C VAL A 268 18.52 -0.41 -14.80
N LYS A 269 18.52 -0.54 -13.49
CA LYS A 269 17.40 -1.21 -12.80
C LYS A 269 16.15 -0.33 -12.78
N TYR A 270 15.04 -0.82 -13.32
CA TYR A 270 13.74 -0.17 -13.24
C TYR A 270 13.06 -0.59 -11.95
N ILE A 271 12.83 0.36 -11.07
CA ILE A 271 12.16 0.17 -9.78
C ILE A 271 10.86 0.96 -9.81
N THR A 272 9.77 0.40 -9.32
CA THR A 272 8.50 1.12 -9.18
C THR A 272 7.94 1.01 -7.77
N LEU A 273 6.82 1.68 -7.51
CA LEU A 273 6.07 1.57 -6.27
C LEU A 273 5.29 0.25 -6.20
N ASN A 274 4.51 0.04 -5.15
CA ASN A 274 3.67 -1.15 -5.01
C ASN A 274 2.61 -1.22 -6.12
N GLN A 275 2.71 -2.21 -6.97
CA GLN A 275 1.78 -2.49 -8.08
C GLN A 275 0.81 -3.63 -7.77
N TRP A 276 0.76 -4.12 -6.54
CA TRP A 276 -0.17 -5.18 -6.10
C TRP A 276 -0.19 -6.43 -7.00
N PHE A 277 0.92 -6.77 -7.64
CA PHE A 277 0.99 -7.90 -8.60
C PHE A 277 0.10 -7.70 -9.83
N ASP A 278 0.10 -6.50 -10.39
CA ASP A 278 -0.65 -6.16 -11.59
C ASP A 278 -0.25 -7.06 -12.77
N LYS A 279 -1.25 -7.80 -13.30
CA LYS A 279 -1.06 -8.71 -14.44
C LYS A 279 -0.69 -7.96 -15.72
N SER A 280 -1.05 -6.68 -15.86
CA SER A 280 -0.68 -5.90 -17.03
C SER A 280 0.83 -5.74 -17.15
N LEU A 281 1.53 -5.51 -16.03
CA LEU A 281 2.99 -5.41 -15.97
C LEU A 281 3.69 -6.75 -16.29
N ILE A 282 3.05 -7.87 -15.93
CA ILE A 282 3.60 -9.21 -16.27
C ILE A 282 3.67 -9.41 -17.78
N ASN A 283 2.75 -8.83 -18.53
CA ASN A 283 2.70 -8.98 -19.97
C ASN A 283 3.61 -7.98 -20.73
N GLU A 284 4.08 -6.92 -20.07
CA GLU A 284 4.94 -5.88 -20.64
C GLU A 284 6.41 -6.30 -20.65
N TYR A 285 6.79 -7.25 -21.51
CA TYR A 285 8.15 -7.83 -21.52
C TYR A 285 9.25 -6.81 -21.83
N MET A 286 8.97 -5.73 -22.56
CA MET A 286 9.99 -4.74 -22.95
C MET A 286 10.52 -3.92 -21.76
N ILE A 287 9.70 -3.72 -20.72
CA ILE A 287 10.11 -2.99 -19.54
C ILE A 287 10.67 -3.90 -18.43
N GLN A 288 10.82 -5.20 -18.71
CA GLN A 288 11.36 -6.17 -17.76
C GLN A 288 12.89 -6.32 -17.94
N PRO A 289 13.62 -6.56 -16.85
CA PRO A 289 13.14 -6.74 -15.47
C PRO A 289 12.65 -5.46 -14.81
N ILE A 290 11.51 -5.52 -14.11
CA ILE A 290 10.99 -4.41 -13.30
C ILE A 290 10.86 -4.83 -11.83
N TYR A 291 11.35 -4.00 -10.93
CA TYR A 291 11.46 -4.28 -9.50
C TYR A 291 10.43 -3.48 -8.70
N PHE A 292 9.82 -4.07 -7.68
CA PHE A 292 8.80 -3.38 -6.88
C PHE A 292 8.64 -3.95 -5.47
N PRO A 293 8.32 -3.09 -4.47
CA PRO A 293 7.88 -3.53 -3.16
C PRO A 293 6.42 -3.96 -3.19
N SER A 294 6.08 -5.03 -2.50
CA SER A 294 4.68 -5.44 -2.34
C SER A 294 4.48 -6.26 -1.06
N VAL A 295 3.23 -6.63 -0.80
CA VAL A 295 2.82 -7.53 0.27
C VAL A 295 3.37 -8.94 0.05
N ASN A 296 3.15 -9.86 1.00
CA ASN A 296 3.55 -11.24 0.80
C ASN A 296 2.70 -11.91 -0.31
N TYR A 297 3.35 -12.33 -1.40
CA TYR A 297 2.69 -12.90 -2.58
C TYR A 297 1.97 -14.22 -2.29
N GLU A 298 2.62 -15.12 -1.55
CA GLU A 298 2.08 -16.44 -1.22
C GLU A 298 0.83 -16.29 -0.36
N ASN A 299 0.90 -15.49 0.69
CA ASN A 299 -0.25 -15.22 1.55
C ASN A 299 -1.38 -14.51 0.81
N TYR A 300 -1.05 -13.64 -0.15
CA TYR A 300 -2.04 -12.98 -0.99
C TYR A 300 -2.74 -13.98 -1.92
N ALA A 301 -2.00 -14.88 -2.53
CA ALA A 301 -2.56 -15.94 -3.37
C ALA A 301 -3.48 -16.90 -2.57
N ASP A 302 -3.05 -17.29 -1.37
CA ASP A 302 -3.86 -18.11 -0.46
C ASP A 302 -5.14 -17.40 -0.01
N TYR A 303 -5.04 -16.10 0.30
CA TYR A 303 -6.20 -15.28 0.62
C TYR A 303 -7.19 -15.22 -0.55
N LEU A 304 -6.71 -14.98 -1.77
CA LEU A 304 -7.58 -14.91 -2.97
C LEU A 304 -8.31 -16.23 -3.21
N ARG A 305 -7.62 -17.37 -3.05
CA ARG A 305 -8.20 -18.70 -3.16
C ARG A 305 -9.31 -18.89 -2.11
N LYS A 306 -9.00 -18.64 -0.84
CA LYS A 306 -9.94 -18.75 0.28
C LYS A 306 -11.15 -17.82 0.13
N TYR A 307 -10.92 -16.59 -0.34
CA TYR A 307 -11.97 -15.62 -0.60
C TYR A 307 -12.94 -16.12 -1.67
N LYS A 308 -12.40 -16.63 -2.79
CA LYS A 308 -13.19 -17.17 -3.91
C LYS A 308 -14.01 -18.39 -3.49
N GLU A 309 -13.43 -19.31 -2.70
CA GLU A 309 -14.11 -20.49 -2.17
C GLU A 309 -15.32 -20.13 -1.26
N ASN A 310 -15.22 -19.03 -0.51
CA ASN A 310 -16.28 -18.62 0.43
C ASN A 310 -17.36 -17.71 -0.20
N PHE A 311 -17.02 -16.93 -1.23
CA PHE A 311 -17.92 -15.90 -1.76
C PHE A 311 -18.20 -16.00 -3.27
N ASP A 312 -17.66 -17.01 -3.95
CA ASP A 312 -17.76 -17.22 -5.41
C ASP A 312 -17.53 -15.94 -6.23
N SER A 313 -16.61 -15.08 -5.76
CA SER A 313 -16.27 -13.80 -6.36
C SER A 313 -14.79 -13.49 -6.21
N ASN A 314 -14.31 -12.52 -6.99
CA ASN A 314 -12.93 -12.07 -6.89
C ASN A 314 -12.82 -10.94 -5.87
N SER A 315 -11.81 -11.01 -5.00
CA SER A 315 -11.53 -9.96 -4.05
C SER A 315 -10.85 -8.77 -4.71
N ASN A 316 -11.19 -7.56 -4.26
CA ASN A 316 -10.36 -6.38 -4.53
C ASN A 316 -9.07 -6.44 -3.68
N GLN A 317 -7.98 -5.91 -4.22
CA GLN A 317 -6.66 -5.93 -3.56
C GLN A 317 -6.66 -5.25 -2.18
N ILE A 318 -7.39 -4.14 -2.03
CA ILE A 318 -7.51 -3.42 -0.74
C ILE A 318 -8.23 -4.26 0.31
N ALA A 319 -9.11 -5.17 -0.10
CA ALA A 319 -9.82 -6.04 0.82
C ALA A 319 -8.87 -6.99 1.60
N PHE A 320 -7.73 -7.36 1.03
CA PHE A 320 -6.71 -8.12 1.76
C PHE A 320 -6.19 -7.35 2.99
N LEU A 321 -6.04 -6.02 2.87
CA LEU A 321 -5.68 -5.19 4.01
C LEU A 321 -6.75 -5.23 5.12
N SER A 322 -8.04 -5.28 4.78
CA SER A 322 -9.11 -5.33 5.78
C SER A 322 -9.10 -6.62 6.60
N TYR A 323 -8.70 -7.74 6.01
CA TYR A 323 -8.49 -8.99 6.73
C TYR A 323 -7.45 -8.79 7.86
N ASP A 324 -6.30 -8.23 7.53
CA ASP A 324 -5.23 -8.02 8.51
C ASP A 324 -5.55 -6.91 9.51
N LEU A 325 -6.27 -5.85 9.12
CA LEU A 325 -6.72 -4.82 10.05
C LEU A 325 -7.71 -5.38 11.09
N THR A 326 -8.60 -6.29 10.68
CA THR A 326 -9.49 -6.98 11.60
C THR A 326 -8.69 -7.84 12.59
N GLY A 327 -7.70 -8.58 12.11
CA GLY A 327 -6.78 -9.35 12.95
C GLY A 327 -5.95 -8.47 13.88
N LEU A 328 -5.50 -7.29 13.42
CA LEU A 328 -4.78 -6.32 14.24
C LEU A 328 -5.66 -5.79 15.38
N VAL A 329 -6.90 -5.39 15.08
CA VAL A 329 -7.84 -4.90 16.10
C VAL A 329 -8.09 -5.98 17.15
N TYR A 330 -8.37 -7.20 16.71
CA TYR A 330 -8.55 -8.33 17.62
C TYR A 330 -7.31 -8.58 18.50
N TYR A 331 -6.13 -8.63 17.89
CA TYR A 331 -4.87 -8.85 18.61
C TYR A 331 -4.61 -7.79 19.68
N LEU A 332 -4.84 -6.51 19.37
CA LEU A 332 -4.65 -5.42 20.32
C LEU A 332 -5.64 -5.50 21.49
N LEU A 333 -6.90 -5.82 21.20
CA LEU A 333 -7.94 -6.03 22.21
C LEU A 333 -7.61 -7.24 23.09
N PHE A 334 -7.26 -8.39 22.49
CA PHE A 334 -6.86 -9.60 23.20
C PHE A 334 -5.69 -9.35 24.14
N LYS A 335 -4.64 -8.67 23.65
CA LYS A 335 -3.44 -8.33 24.43
C LYS A 335 -3.72 -7.39 25.59
N ASN A 336 -4.83 -6.63 25.53
CA ASN A 336 -5.31 -5.74 26.57
C ASN A 336 -6.50 -6.33 27.36
N ASN A 337 -6.63 -7.65 27.40
CA ASN A 337 -7.72 -8.39 28.08
C ASN A 337 -9.12 -7.90 27.69
N PHE A 338 -9.31 -7.49 26.43
CA PHE A 338 -10.53 -6.90 25.88
C PHE A 338 -11.00 -5.62 26.59
N VAL A 339 -10.12 -4.97 27.34
CA VAL A 339 -10.38 -3.63 27.88
C VAL A 339 -10.09 -2.61 26.78
N LEU A 340 -11.13 -1.89 26.37
CA LEU A 340 -11.08 -0.94 25.29
C LEU A 340 -10.43 0.36 25.78
N ASN A 341 -9.15 0.54 25.44
CA ASN A 341 -8.39 1.76 25.68
C ASN A 341 -7.77 2.23 24.35
N LYS A 342 -8.03 3.47 23.96
CA LYS A 342 -7.50 4.04 22.70
C LYS A 342 -5.98 4.02 22.62
N ASP A 343 -5.29 4.12 23.75
CA ASP A 343 -3.83 4.19 23.80
C ASP A 343 -3.14 2.93 23.22
N ILE A 344 -3.86 1.78 23.20
CA ILE A 344 -3.32 0.55 22.59
C ILE A 344 -3.04 0.71 21.09
N PHE A 345 -3.76 1.62 20.42
CA PHE A 345 -3.60 1.90 18.98
C PHE A 345 -2.52 2.95 18.70
N TYR A 346 -1.99 3.64 19.69
CA TYR A 346 -0.96 4.68 19.53
C TYR A 346 0.41 4.28 20.06
N LYS A 347 0.44 3.28 20.93
CA LYS A 347 1.71 2.75 21.44
C LYS A 347 2.47 2.04 20.33
N LYS A 348 3.78 2.32 20.28
CA LYS A 348 4.66 1.61 19.34
C LYS A 348 4.51 0.11 19.53
N ASN A 349 4.07 -0.57 18.49
CA ASN A 349 3.79 -2.00 18.49
C ASN A 349 4.07 -2.59 17.10
N SER A 350 4.22 -3.90 17.05
CA SER A 350 4.41 -4.65 15.82
C SER A 350 3.44 -5.82 15.80
N PHE A 351 2.79 -6.01 14.68
CA PHE A 351 1.85 -7.11 14.43
C PHE A 351 2.25 -7.84 13.16
N LYS A 352 2.30 -9.18 13.22
CA LYS A 352 2.53 -10.02 12.05
C LYS A 352 1.21 -10.50 11.49
N GLY A 353 0.76 -9.86 10.43
CA GLY A 353 -0.41 -10.26 9.66
C GLY A 353 -0.06 -11.12 8.44
N LYS A 354 -1.06 -11.40 7.60
CA LYS A 354 -0.86 -12.10 6.32
C LYS A 354 -0.21 -11.22 5.26
N ILE A 355 -0.52 -9.93 5.23
CA ILE A 355 0.16 -8.96 4.35
C ILE A 355 1.65 -8.90 4.62
N GLY A 356 2.01 -8.96 5.90
CA GLY A 356 3.37 -8.82 6.37
C GLY A 356 3.40 -8.33 7.81
N ILE A 357 4.46 -7.58 8.16
CA ILE A 357 4.61 -7.00 9.49
C ILE A 357 4.14 -5.54 9.44
N PHE A 358 3.19 -5.22 10.30
CA PHE A 358 2.76 -3.85 10.58
C PHE A 358 3.56 -3.28 11.73
N GLU A 359 3.99 -2.04 11.60
CA GLU A 359 4.55 -1.27 12.71
C GLU A 359 3.66 -0.05 12.95
N ILE A 360 3.11 0.04 14.16
CA ILE A 360 2.30 1.19 14.58
C ILE A 360 3.22 2.14 15.33
N ASP A 361 3.20 3.40 14.93
CA ASP A 361 3.82 4.50 15.68
C ASP A 361 2.90 5.72 15.60
N LYS A 362 2.30 6.07 16.72
CA LYS A 362 1.29 7.12 16.83
C LYS A 362 0.08 6.83 15.93
N ASN A 363 -0.20 7.71 14.97
CA ASN A 363 -1.33 7.57 14.03
C ASN A 363 -0.92 7.05 12.64
N ILE A 364 0.22 6.38 12.54
CA ILE A 364 0.74 5.86 11.28
C ILE A 364 1.01 4.37 11.42
N ILE A 365 0.49 3.59 10.48
CA ILE A 365 0.90 2.21 10.29
C ILE A 365 1.87 2.17 9.12
N THR A 366 3.03 1.56 9.32
CA THR A 366 3.99 1.24 8.27
C THR A 366 4.07 -0.26 8.09
N HIS A 367 4.24 -0.69 6.84
CA HIS A 367 4.32 -2.10 6.46
C HIS A 367 5.77 -2.46 6.12
N LYS A 368 6.28 -3.57 6.66
CA LYS A 368 7.51 -4.19 6.17
C LYS A 368 7.18 -4.99 4.92
N LEU A 369 7.34 -4.37 3.77
CA LEU A 369 7.05 -5.00 2.49
C LEU A 369 8.17 -5.96 2.07
N ASN A 370 7.80 -7.00 1.34
CA ASN A 370 8.70 -7.81 0.56
C ASN A 370 9.10 -7.06 -0.72
N PHE A 371 10.09 -7.57 -1.43
CA PHE A 371 10.55 -7.01 -2.69
C PHE A 371 10.57 -8.07 -3.77
N TYR A 372 10.10 -7.71 -4.96
CA TYR A 372 9.89 -8.63 -6.07
C TYR A 372 10.50 -8.07 -7.35
N VAL A 373 10.71 -8.96 -8.31
CA VAL A 373 11.01 -8.64 -9.70
C VAL A 373 10.01 -9.35 -10.60
N ILE A 374 9.53 -8.65 -11.62
CA ILE A 374 8.91 -9.26 -12.79
C ILE A 374 10.00 -9.39 -13.84
N ASP A 375 10.30 -10.62 -14.20
CA ASP A 375 11.31 -10.97 -15.19
C ASP A 375 10.84 -12.17 -16.01
N ASN A 376 10.92 -12.08 -17.33
CA ASN A 376 10.43 -13.13 -18.24
C ASN A 376 8.99 -13.57 -17.92
N LYS A 377 8.09 -12.60 -17.68
CA LYS A 377 6.66 -12.80 -17.31
C LYS A 377 6.44 -13.58 -16.00
N GLN A 378 7.45 -13.68 -15.17
CA GLN A 378 7.37 -14.37 -13.88
C GLN A 378 7.65 -13.40 -12.73
N ILE A 379 6.88 -13.54 -11.65
CA ILE A 379 7.15 -12.82 -10.41
C ILE A 379 8.10 -13.67 -9.57
N LYS A 380 9.24 -13.08 -9.19
CA LYS A 380 10.23 -13.72 -8.32
C LYS A 380 10.45 -12.84 -7.08
N LYS A 381 10.45 -13.46 -5.91
CA LYS A 381 10.74 -12.77 -4.66
C LYS A 381 12.25 -12.57 -4.53
N ILE A 382 12.66 -11.36 -4.09
CA ILE A 382 14.06 -11.03 -3.79
C ILE A 382 14.30 -11.17 -2.29
N PHE A 383 13.40 -10.61 -1.45
CA PHE A 383 13.43 -10.79 0.01
C PHE A 383 12.05 -10.63 0.65
#